data_f89e948348088749cc1dd91b319d3611
#
_entry.id   f89e948348088749cc1dd91b319d3611
#
_cell.length_a   1.000
_cell.length_b   1.000
_cell.length_c   1.000
_cell.angle_alpha   90.00
_cell.angle_beta   90.00
_cell.angle_gamma   90.00
#
_symmetry.space_group_name_H-M   'P 1'
#
loop_
_entity.id
_entity.type
_entity.pdbx_description
1 polymer ?
#
loop_
_entity_poly.entity_id
_entity_poly.type
_entity_poly.pdbx_seq_one_letter_code
_entity_poly.pdbx_strand_id
1 'polypeptide(L)'
;MLYNNNKWILFVGCEIMKTIGIFFKKNYKFLFILFFILLYNLLSYYELCSNSNDMSNKFKILFLIFIALVDFIILFFLFVFKKRETLTFERKYLIIGFFIGMVYLIAIPVMKGTDEAQHFYRAYQISSGNIVINDVDKDVTLIPKNLYDLPYTSFNEKYSPNTFFEKQSSEFVEIRNSETPINYSPFQYIPQVLAIIISKIFGFSPMIMVFFTRFINFISWLFITYIAIKIVPFKKEFIAILYLSPAMLSLTSTASGDDLLDACILLFISLILRQYHEKKEMKRKDFYLLMVLSIIISSIKFVYIPVLFLLLVIPKEYFNVPMGFKNKLDKKKSIIIILLVCMFFIVGWNLLTSNNSSFATNKAASEQLSFVITNPISYCLIIFRTFTNNTFYYLTNLVAGNEMCNSNVTINELLVLFYFILLILSYFYCNRRLEFKIHQKFAIWILFLLIMGAVSSAMYIYWTISYELPGGNSIIGIQSRYFIALIPILILTLPIKNKRIEDYGNQNLFSTCLILNGLILIQTVGSLLTHFFNM
;
A
#
# COMPACT_ATOMS: atom_id res chain seq x y z
N MET A 1 15.58 -68.23 22.08
CA MET A 1 14.56 -67.13 21.88
C MET A 1 15.14 -65.72 21.68
N LEU A 2 16.32 -65.42 22.16
CA LEU A 2 16.92 -64.06 22.01
C LEU A 2 17.47 -63.72 20.61
N TYR A 3 17.74 -64.70 19.76
CA TYR A 3 18.32 -64.49 18.42
C TYR A 3 17.27 -64.05 17.36
N ASN A 4 15.99 -64.31 17.57
CA ASN A 4 14.93 -63.92 16.67
C ASN A 4 14.45 -62.45 16.87
N ASN A 5 14.58 -61.91 18.08
CA ASN A 5 14.13 -60.51 18.36
C ASN A 5 15.04 -59.48 17.67
N ASN A 6 16.34 -59.73 17.55
CA ASN A 6 17.26 -58.80 16.89
C ASN A 6 17.04 -58.71 15.36
N LYS A 7 16.61 -59.77 14.71
CA LYS A 7 16.27 -59.75 13.27
C LYS A 7 14.98 -58.95 12.99
N TRP A 8 13.99 -59.04 13.88
CA TRP A 8 12.76 -58.26 13.77
C TRP A 8 12.99 -56.76 13.99
N ILE A 9 13.82 -56.39 14.95
CA ILE A 9 14.18 -54.96 15.22
C ILE A 9 14.96 -54.40 14.04
N LEU A 10 15.90 -55.15 13.44
CA LEU A 10 16.64 -54.75 12.25
C LEU A 10 15.75 -54.65 11.01
N PHE A 11 14.79 -55.57 10.83
CA PHE A 11 13.86 -55.54 9.71
C PHE A 11 12.89 -54.36 9.80
N VAL A 12 12.30 -54.12 10.97
CA VAL A 12 11.41 -52.95 11.23
C VAL A 12 12.18 -51.65 11.10
N GLY A 13 13.42 -51.59 11.60
CA GLY A 13 14.31 -50.45 11.43
C GLY A 13 14.63 -50.14 9.96
N CYS A 14 14.86 -51.19 9.15
CA CYS A 14 15.13 -51.04 7.71
C CYS A 14 13.89 -50.58 6.92
N GLU A 15 12.69 -51.06 7.27
CA GLU A 15 11.44 -50.60 6.66
C GLU A 15 11.08 -49.16 7.05
N ILE A 16 11.29 -48.81 8.31
CA ILE A 16 11.14 -47.44 8.79
C ILE A 16 12.11 -46.52 8.05
N MET A 17 13.38 -46.88 7.94
CA MET A 17 14.38 -46.10 7.20
C MET A 17 14.06 -45.96 5.72
N LYS A 18 13.57 -47.02 5.05
CA LYS A 18 13.07 -46.94 3.66
C LYS A 18 11.88 -46.02 3.54
N THR A 19 10.90 -46.12 4.43
CA THR A 19 9.70 -45.28 4.44
C THR A 19 10.06 -43.80 4.67
N ILE A 20 10.97 -43.53 5.62
CA ILE A 20 11.53 -42.20 5.86
C ILE A 20 12.28 -41.71 4.62
N GLY A 21 13.13 -42.53 4.00
CA GLY A 21 13.85 -42.17 2.78
C GLY A 21 12.92 -41.84 1.61
N ILE A 22 11.85 -42.60 1.42
CA ILE A 22 10.83 -42.33 0.39
C ILE A 22 10.07 -41.05 0.72
N PHE A 23 9.70 -40.82 1.98
CA PHE A 23 9.05 -39.57 2.43
C PHE A 23 9.93 -38.35 2.17
N PHE A 24 11.22 -38.41 2.56
CA PHE A 24 12.20 -37.35 2.30
C PHE A 24 12.38 -37.11 0.80
N LYS A 25 12.55 -38.16 0.00
CA LYS A 25 12.71 -38.06 -1.47
C LYS A 25 11.47 -37.48 -2.14
N LYS A 26 10.27 -37.76 -1.63
CA LYS A 26 9.02 -37.25 -2.16
C LYS A 26 8.74 -35.80 -1.74
N ASN A 27 9.19 -35.39 -0.56
CA ASN A 27 8.85 -34.12 0.05
C ASN A 27 10.07 -33.20 0.26
N TYR A 28 11.25 -33.49 -0.32
CA TYR A 28 12.48 -32.76 -0.05
C TYR A 28 12.37 -31.24 -0.28
N LYS A 29 11.65 -30.82 -1.32
CA LYS A 29 11.42 -29.38 -1.60
C LYS A 29 10.63 -28.70 -0.48
N PHE A 30 9.57 -29.36 0.00
CA PHE A 30 8.76 -28.86 1.10
C PHE A 30 9.56 -28.83 2.42
N LEU A 31 10.31 -29.88 2.72
CA LEU A 31 11.16 -29.95 3.91
C LEU A 31 12.26 -28.90 3.87
N PHE A 32 12.85 -28.64 2.70
CA PHE A 32 13.85 -27.59 2.53
C PHE A 32 13.26 -26.20 2.80
N ILE A 33 12.07 -25.90 2.27
CA ILE A 33 11.36 -24.63 2.52
C ILE A 33 11.04 -24.50 4.01
N LEU A 34 10.51 -25.55 4.63
CA LEU A 34 10.20 -25.56 6.05
C LEU A 34 11.44 -25.33 6.91
N PHE A 35 12.54 -26.01 6.60
CA PHE A 35 13.83 -25.81 7.27
C PHE A 35 14.30 -24.34 7.15
N PHE A 36 14.19 -23.76 5.96
CA PHE A 36 14.59 -22.37 5.73
C PHE A 36 13.72 -21.39 6.54
N ILE A 37 12.40 -21.61 6.58
CA ILE A 37 11.48 -20.81 7.41
C ILE A 37 11.86 -20.89 8.88
N LEU A 38 12.04 -22.12 9.40
CA LEU A 38 12.39 -22.33 10.81
C LEU A 38 13.74 -21.71 11.18
N LEU A 39 14.74 -21.89 10.31
CA LEU A 39 16.07 -21.30 10.52
C LEU A 39 15.99 -19.76 10.56
N TYR A 40 15.28 -19.19 9.61
CA TYR A 40 15.11 -17.73 9.55
C TYR A 40 14.37 -17.20 10.78
N ASN A 41 13.32 -17.87 11.22
CA ASN A 41 12.56 -17.50 12.41
C ASN A 41 13.39 -17.59 13.70
N LEU A 42 14.25 -18.62 13.80
CA LEU A 42 15.20 -18.73 14.90
C LEU A 42 16.21 -17.57 14.91
N LEU A 43 16.72 -17.19 13.74
CA LEU A 43 17.64 -16.05 13.60
C LEU A 43 16.94 -14.75 13.99
N SER A 44 15.71 -14.52 13.53
CA SER A 44 14.92 -13.34 13.88
C SER A 44 14.62 -13.26 15.39
N TYR A 45 14.33 -14.40 16.02
CA TYR A 45 14.16 -14.47 17.46
C TYR A 45 15.46 -14.20 18.22
N TYR A 46 16.57 -14.78 17.76
CA TYR A 46 17.89 -14.54 18.34
C TYR A 46 18.28 -13.06 18.23
N GLU A 47 18.07 -12.44 17.08
CA GLU A 47 18.30 -11.00 16.83
C GLU A 47 17.49 -10.13 17.79
N LEU A 48 16.20 -10.43 17.97
CA LEU A 48 15.37 -9.72 18.96
C LEU A 48 15.95 -9.86 20.37
N CYS A 49 16.35 -11.07 20.78
CA CYS A 49 16.85 -11.32 22.13
C CYS A 49 18.21 -10.66 22.38
N SER A 50 19.07 -10.56 21.36
CA SER A 50 20.41 -9.94 21.47
C SER A 50 20.35 -8.41 21.49
N ASN A 51 19.40 -7.81 20.75
CA ASN A 51 19.27 -6.36 20.61
C ASN A 51 18.34 -5.71 21.66
N SER A 52 17.68 -6.52 22.51
CA SER A 52 16.69 -6.03 23.48
C SER A 52 16.99 -6.61 24.88
N ASN A 53 18.06 -6.15 25.50
CA ASN A 53 18.47 -6.63 26.83
C ASN A 53 17.41 -6.38 27.91
N ASP A 54 16.69 -5.27 27.84
CA ASP A 54 15.68 -4.85 28.81
C ASP A 54 14.27 -5.41 28.55
N MET A 55 14.08 -6.14 27.45
CA MET A 55 12.79 -6.72 27.11
C MET A 55 12.43 -7.86 28.06
N SER A 56 11.26 -7.76 28.70
CA SER A 56 10.78 -8.80 29.62
C SER A 56 10.54 -10.13 28.90
N ASN A 57 10.72 -11.25 29.61
CA ASN A 57 10.47 -12.59 29.08
C ASN A 57 9.05 -12.77 28.54
N LYS A 58 8.08 -12.02 29.08
CA LYS A 58 6.69 -12.02 28.59
C LYS A 58 6.60 -11.61 27.11
N PHE A 59 7.29 -10.55 26.70
CA PHE A 59 7.27 -10.10 25.30
C PHE A 59 8.07 -11.02 24.38
N LYS A 60 9.17 -11.62 24.87
CA LYS A 60 9.91 -12.65 24.12
C LYS A 60 9.03 -13.87 23.83
N ILE A 61 8.23 -14.30 24.80
CA ILE A 61 7.27 -15.40 24.63
C ILE A 61 6.14 -14.99 23.66
N LEU A 62 5.59 -13.77 23.78
CA LEU A 62 4.57 -13.27 22.87
C LEU A 62 5.07 -13.21 21.42
N PHE A 63 6.34 -12.85 21.21
CA PHE A 63 6.93 -12.86 19.87
C PHE A 63 7.09 -14.30 19.32
N LEU A 64 7.44 -15.27 20.14
CA LEU A 64 7.44 -16.69 19.74
C LEU A 64 6.04 -17.18 19.34
N ILE A 65 5.02 -16.80 20.12
CA ILE A 65 3.61 -17.13 19.80
C ILE A 65 3.21 -16.47 18.48
N PHE A 66 3.64 -15.22 18.25
CA PHE A 66 3.40 -14.50 17.00
C PHE A 66 4.07 -15.20 15.80
N ILE A 67 5.33 -15.62 15.93
CA ILE A 67 6.03 -16.41 14.89
C ILE A 67 5.23 -17.68 14.59
N ALA A 68 4.85 -18.45 15.62
CA ALA A 68 4.08 -19.68 15.44
C ALA A 68 2.73 -19.45 14.76
N LEU A 69 2.04 -18.34 15.06
CA LEU A 69 0.79 -17.95 14.41
C LEU A 69 1.01 -17.64 12.92
N VAL A 70 2.04 -16.88 12.58
CA VAL A 70 2.36 -16.54 11.19
C VAL A 70 2.72 -17.80 10.41
N ASP A 71 3.56 -18.68 10.98
CA ASP A 71 3.92 -19.96 10.37
C ASP A 71 2.70 -20.86 10.17
N PHE A 72 1.80 -20.91 11.14
CA PHE A 72 0.54 -21.64 11.00
C PHE A 72 -0.31 -21.10 9.85
N ILE A 73 -0.45 -19.78 9.72
CA ILE A 73 -1.17 -19.14 8.61
C ILE A 73 -0.52 -19.53 7.27
N ILE A 74 0.81 -19.44 7.17
CA ILE A 74 1.55 -19.81 5.95
C ILE A 74 1.27 -21.28 5.59
N LEU A 75 1.50 -22.20 6.52
CA LEU A 75 1.33 -23.64 6.28
C LEU A 75 -0.12 -24.02 5.95
N PHE A 76 -1.08 -23.42 6.64
CA PHE A 76 -2.51 -23.62 6.38
C PHE A 76 -2.88 -23.21 4.95
N PHE A 77 -2.48 -22.03 4.49
CA PHE A 77 -2.79 -21.60 3.13
C PHE A 77 -1.99 -22.31 2.05
N LEU A 78 -0.74 -22.72 2.32
CA LEU A 78 -0.01 -23.60 1.43
C LEU A 78 -0.76 -24.93 1.21
N PHE A 79 -1.29 -25.50 2.29
CA PHE A 79 -2.11 -26.71 2.22
C PHE A 79 -3.43 -26.47 1.45
N VAL A 80 -4.15 -25.39 1.76
CA VAL A 80 -5.42 -25.04 1.09
C VAL A 80 -5.20 -24.82 -0.40
N PHE A 81 -4.15 -24.10 -0.80
CA PHE A 81 -3.87 -23.83 -2.21
C PHE A 81 -3.46 -25.09 -2.98
N LYS A 82 -2.74 -26.00 -2.32
CA LYS A 82 -2.40 -27.32 -2.89
C LYS A 82 -3.65 -28.18 -3.09
N LYS A 83 -4.58 -28.17 -2.14
CA LYS A 83 -5.79 -29.01 -2.19
C LYS A 83 -6.87 -28.43 -3.13
N ARG A 84 -6.94 -27.09 -3.27
CA ARG A 84 -7.94 -26.37 -4.06
C ARG A 84 -7.31 -25.69 -5.28
N GLU A 85 -6.86 -26.46 -6.24
CA GLU A 85 -6.27 -25.97 -7.50
C GLU A 85 -7.24 -25.11 -8.33
N THR A 86 -8.54 -25.28 -8.15
CA THR A 86 -9.62 -24.53 -8.81
C THR A 86 -9.80 -23.11 -8.32
N LEU A 87 -9.14 -22.68 -7.23
CA LEU A 87 -9.22 -21.31 -6.76
C LEU A 87 -8.65 -20.35 -7.79
N THR A 88 -9.48 -19.41 -8.22
CA THR A 88 -9.04 -18.36 -9.15
C THR A 88 -7.99 -17.48 -8.52
N PHE A 89 -7.22 -16.83 -9.35
CA PHE A 89 -6.10 -15.98 -8.95
C PHE A 89 -6.55 -14.85 -8.04
N GLU A 90 -7.63 -14.19 -8.40
CA GLU A 90 -8.23 -13.08 -7.66
C GLU A 90 -8.67 -13.49 -6.26
N ARG A 91 -9.18 -14.73 -6.12
CA ARG A 91 -9.57 -15.25 -4.79
C ARG A 91 -8.37 -15.53 -3.91
N LYS A 92 -7.26 -16.02 -4.48
CA LYS A 92 -6.00 -16.19 -3.72
C LYS A 92 -5.47 -14.85 -3.25
N TYR A 93 -5.49 -13.82 -4.12
CA TYR A 93 -5.15 -12.44 -3.75
C TYR A 93 -5.97 -11.95 -2.56
N LEU A 94 -7.31 -12.09 -2.65
CA LEU A 94 -8.22 -11.64 -1.59
C LEU A 94 -7.95 -12.36 -0.25
N ILE A 95 -7.72 -13.68 -0.29
CA ILE A 95 -7.45 -14.48 0.90
C ILE A 95 -6.11 -14.07 1.54
N ILE A 96 -5.03 -14.05 0.78
CA ILE A 96 -3.71 -13.67 1.30
C ILE A 96 -3.75 -12.23 1.80
N GLY A 97 -4.27 -11.31 0.99
CA GLY A 97 -4.39 -9.91 1.34
C GLY A 97 -5.14 -9.72 2.65
N PHE A 98 -6.30 -10.38 2.81
CA PHE A 98 -7.08 -10.28 4.03
C PHE A 98 -6.32 -10.79 5.26
N PHE A 99 -5.80 -12.02 5.24
CA PHE A 99 -5.19 -12.60 6.44
C PHE A 99 -3.85 -11.95 6.80
N ILE A 100 -2.98 -11.73 5.82
CA ILE A 100 -1.68 -11.08 6.08
C ILE A 100 -1.89 -9.60 6.41
N GLY A 101 -2.77 -8.89 5.70
CA GLY A 101 -3.11 -7.50 6.01
C GLY A 101 -3.71 -7.32 7.39
N MET A 102 -4.58 -8.25 7.85
CA MET A 102 -5.09 -8.24 9.23
C MET A 102 -3.96 -8.40 10.26
N VAL A 103 -2.95 -9.23 9.97
CA VAL A 103 -1.79 -9.35 10.86
C VAL A 103 -0.98 -8.05 10.89
N TYR A 104 -0.75 -7.39 9.73
CA TYR A 104 -0.12 -6.05 9.68
C TYR A 104 -0.94 -5.02 10.48
N LEU A 105 -2.26 -5.03 10.34
CA LEU A 105 -3.16 -4.10 11.04
C LEU A 105 -3.03 -4.19 12.56
N ILE A 106 -2.84 -5.40 13.09
CA ILE A 106 -2.65 -5.64 14.52
C ILE A 106 -1.21 -5.35 14.94
N ALA A 107 -0.23 -5.73 14.11
CA ALA A 107 1.19 -5.66 14.42
C ALA A 107 1.74 -4.23 14.40
N ILE A 108 1.24 -3.36 13.50
CA ILE A 108 1.68 -1.97 13.44
C ILE A 108 1.07 -1.21 14.62
N PRO A 109 1.90 -0.62 15.51
CA PRO A 109 1.38 0.08 16.68
C PRO A 109 0.45 1.23 16.28
N VAL A 110 -0.61 1.39 17.06
CA VAL A 110 -1.64 2.42 16.82
C VAL A 110 -1.02 3.81 16.78
N MET A 111 -1.39 4.59 15.76
CA MET A 111 -0.89 5.96 15.50
C MET A 111 0.63 6.04 15.22
N LYS A 112 1.26 4.91 14.80
CA LYS A 112 2.68 4.87 14.42
C LYS A 112 2.87 4.55 12.93
N GLY A 113 1.81 4.37 12.17
CA GLY A 113 1.88 4.36 10.70
C GLY A 113 2.35 5.71 10.16
N THR A 114 2.93 5.72 8.96
CA THR A 114 3.42 6.96 8.33
C THR A 114 2.26 7.95 8.14
N ASP A 115 2.38 9.12 8.72
CA ASP A 115 1.39 10.22 8.72
C ASP A 115 0.01 9.84 9.30
N GLU A 116 -0.11 8.70 9.98
CA GLU A 116 -1.38 8.14 10.41
C GLU A 116 -2.16 9.05 11.36
N ALA A 117 -1.49 9.62 12.36
CA ALA A 117 -2.15 10.50 13.34
C ALA A 117 -2.77 11.74 12.65
N GLN A 118 -2.03 12.35 11.73
CA GLN A 118 -2.46 13.53 10.98
C GLN A 118 -3.69 13.22 10.11
N HIS A 119 -3.66 12.09 9.41
CA HIS A 119 -4.77 11.62 8.59
C HIS A 119 -5.99 11.23 9.44
N PHE A 120 -5.78 10.58 10.59
CA PHE A 120 -6.86 10.23 11.51
C PHE A 120 -7.53 11.49 12.07
N TYR A 121 -6.77 12.49 12.52
CA TYR A 121 -7.33 13.74 13.02
C TYR A 121 -8.12 14.47 11.93
N ARG A 122 -7.62 14.48 10.69
CA ARG A 122 -8.38 15.06 9.58
C ARG A 122 -9.70 14.34 9.33
N ALA A 123 -9.70 13.01 9.33
CA ALA A 123 -10.93 12.23 9.22
C ALA A 123 -11.88 12.48 10.40
N TYR A 124 -11.35 12.67 11.61
CA TYR A 124 -12.13 13.01 12.80
C TYR A 124 -12.79 14.39 12.67
N GLN A 125 -12.06 15.42 12.19
CA GLN A 125 -12.62 16.76 11.89
C GLN A 125 -13.79 16.65 10.93
N ILE A 126 -13.61 15.96 9.80
CA ILE A 126 -14.66 15.77 8.79
C ILE A 126 -15.87 15.03 9.40
N SER A 127 -15.65 13.99 10.21
CA SER A 127 -16.72 13.24 10.89
C SER A 127 -17.48 14.07 11.94
N SER A 128 -16.90 15.18 12.38
CA SER A 128 -17.50 16.13 13.33
C SER A 128 -18.20 17.30 12.64
N GLY A 129 -18.24 17.30 11.29
CA GLY A 129 -18.87 18.35 10.49
C GLY A 129 -17.91 19.42 9.96
N ASN A 130 -16.66 19.47 10.42
CA ASN A 130 -15.65 20.43 9.98
C ASN A 130 -15.00 19.98 8.66
N ILE A 131 -15.82 19.95 7.59
CA ILE A 131 -15.38 19.50 6.26
C ILE A 131 -14.43 20.54 5.64
N VAL A 132 -14.81 21.82 5.72
CA VAL A 132 -14.00 22.95 5.26
C VAL A 132 -13.54 23.73 6.48
N ILE A 133 -12.25 23.98 6.58
CA ILE A 133 -11.67 24.86 7.60
C ILE A 133 -11.34 26.16 6.90
N ASN A 134 -12.01 27.25 7.27
CA ASN A 134 -11.84 28.56 6.67
C ASN A 134 -10.85 29.45 7.45
N ASP A 135 -10.83 29.26 8.75
CA ASP A 135 -9.93 30.00 9.65
C ASP A 135 -9.23 28.97 10.56
N VAL A 136 -7.91 28.88 10.41
CA VAL A 136 -7.08 27.88 11.13
C VAL A 136 -7.18 28.05 12.65
N ASP A 137 -7.40 29.27 13.12
CA ASP A 137 -7.44 29.59 14.54
C ASP A 137 -8.86 29.56 15.14
N LYS A 138 -9.92 29.69 14.31
CA LYS A 138 -11.30 29.76 14.78
C LYS A 138 -12.12 28.50 14.51
N ASP A 139 -11.83 27.78 13.44
CA ASP A 139 -12.55 26.55 13.08
C ASP A 139 -12.02 25.37 13.90
N VAL A 140 -12.37 25.35 15.17
CA VAL A 140 -11.87 24.38 16.14
C VAL A 140 -12.66 23.08 16.09
N THR A 141 -11.99 21.94 16.18
CA THR A 141 -12.60 20.63 16.39
C THR A 141 -12.16 20.05 17.72
N LEU A 142 -13.13 19.77 18.59
CA LEU A 142 -12.88 19.13 19.87
C LEU A 142 -12.82 17.61 19.72
N ILE A 143 -11.82 17.01 20.38
CA ILE A 143 -11.59 15.56 20.42
C ILE A 143 -11.39 15.13 21.88
N PRO A 144 -11.86 13.94 22.32
CA PRO A 144 -11.55 13.41 23.63
C PRO A 144 -10.03 13.36 23.87
N LYS A 145 -9.58 13.83 25.01
CA LYS A 145 -8.15 13.96 25.34
C LYS A 145 -7.39 12.65 25.22
N ASN A 146 -7.94 11.54 25.75
CA ASN A 146 -7.29 10.24 25.66
C ASN A 146 -7.22 9.67 24.23
N LEU A 147 -8.05 10.15 23.30
CA LEU A 147 -7.96 9.83 21.88
C LEU A 147 -6.87 10.69 21.19
N TYR A 148 -6.80 11.98 21.54
CA TYR A 148 -5.78 12.88 21.02
C TYR A 148 -4.37 12.48 21.49
N ASP A 149 -4.23 12.01 22.73
CA ASP A 149 -2.94 11.67 23.32
C ASP A 149 -2.38 10.31 22.84
N LEU A 150 -3.17 9.48 22.12
CA LEU A 150 -2.74 8.14 21.67
C LEU A 150 -1.39 8.11 20.92
N PRO A 151 -1.04 9.04 20.03
CA PRO A 151 0.29 9.05 19.38
C PRO A 151 1.46 9.22 20.36
N TYR A 152 1.21 9.90 21.48
CA TYR A 152 2.23 10.26 22.50
C TYR A 152 2.28 9.27 23.66
N THR A 153 1.27 8.40 23.81
CA THR A 153 1.22 7.38 24.85
C THR A 153 2.29 6.31 24.63
N SER A 154 2.97 5.87 25.69
CA SER A 154 3.97 4.81 25.60
C SER A 154 3.38 3.50 25.10
N PHE A 155 4.21 2.64 24.50
CA PHE A 155 3.76 1.34 23.96
C PHE A 155 3.10 0.46 25.05
N ASN A 156 3.77 0.33 26.21
CA ASN A 156 3.29 -0.50 27.31
C ASN A 156 1.95 -0.02 27.88
N GLU A 157 1.79 1.30 28.04
CA GLU A 157 0.56 1.91 28.53
C GLU A 157 -0.56 1.78 27.52
N LYS A 158 -0.30 2.06 26.24
CA LYS A 158 -1.27 1.99 25.14
C LYS A 158 -1.92 0.62 25.02
N TYR A 159 -1.16 -0.46 25.16
CA TYR A 159 -1.63 -1.83 25.03
C TYR A 159 -1.95 -2.48 26.38
N SER A 160 -2.03 -1.72 27.47
CA SER A 160 -2.56 -2.23 28.73
C SER A 160 -4.08 -2.48 28.57
N PRO A 161 -4.65 -3.50 29.24
CA PRO A 161 -6.09 -3.76 29.19
C PRO A 161 -6.93 -2.54 29.65
N ASN A 162 -6.41 -1.77 30.58
CA ASN A 162 -7.08 -0.58 31.10
C ASN A 162 -7.24 0.47 30.00
N THR A 163 -6.16 0.84 29.30
CA THR A 163 -6.19 1.84 28.23
C THR A 163 -6.94 1.32 26.99
N PHE A 164 -6.81 0.03 26.68
CA PHE A 164 -7.45 -0.55 25.49
C PHE A 164 -8.99 -0.47 25.54
N PHE A 165 -9.57 -0.68 26.70
CA PHE A 165 -11.03 -0.64 26.90
C PHE A 165 -11.52 0.62 27.61
N GLU A 166 -10.64 1.58 27.85
CA GLU A 166 -10.98 2.85 28.50
C GLU A 166 -12.04 3.60 27.68
N LYS A 167 -13.06 4.10 28.36
CA LYS A 167 -14.06 4.96 27.70
C LYS A 167 -13.41 6.26 27.24
N GLN A 168 -14.02 6.88 26.22
CA GLN A 168 -13.59 8.21 25.79
C GLN A 168 -13.65 9.18 26.96
N SER A 169 -12.59 9.99 27.10
CA SER A 169 -12.50 11.02 28.14
C SER A 169 -13.64 12.02 28.04
N SER A 170 -14.14 12.48 29.19
CA SER A 170 -15.03 13.65 29.27
C SER A 170 -14.29 14.98 29.09
N GLU A 171 -12.97 14.99 29.23
CA GLU A 171 -12.11 16.13 28.91
C GLU A 171 -11.87 16.16 27.39
N PHE A 172 -12.06 17.33 26.78
CA PHE A 172 -11.86 17.54 25.36
C PHE A 172 -10.70 18.51 25.14
N VAL A 173 -9.95 18.26 24.09
CA VAL A 173 -8.87 19.13 23.63
C VAL A 173 -9.10 19.51 22.18
N GLU A 174 -8.48 20.60 21.73
CA GLU A 174 -8.59 21.08 20.36
C GLU A 174 -7.59 20.34 19.45
N ILE A 175 -8.08 19.86 18.30
CA ILE A 175 -7.19 19.39 17.24
C ILE A 175 -6.52 20.62 16.61
N ARG A 176 -5.19 20.66 16.64
CA ARG A 176 -4.42 21.70 15.98
C ARG A 176 -4.51 21.57 14.47
N ASN A 177 -5.12 22.53 13.81
CA ASN A 177 -5.28 22.54 12.37
C ASN A 177 -3.95 22.53 11.62
N SER A 178 -2.88 23.09 12.22
CA SER A 178 -1.50 23.05 11.69
C SER A 178 -0.90 21.63 11.63
N GLU A 179 -1.43 20.70 12.42
CA GLU A 179 -0.99 19.29 12.47
C GLU A 179 -1.80 18.38 11.54
N THR A 180 -2.76 18.94 10.79
CA THR A 180 -3.65 18.17 9.93
C THR A 180 -3.59 18.63 8.48
N PRO A 181 -3.74 17.73 7.49
CA PRO A 181 -3.76 18.12 6.09
C PRO A 181 -5.13 18.70 5.69
N ILE A 182 -5.45 19.87 6.24
CA ILE A 182 -6.76 20.55 6.08
C ILE A 182 -7.12 20.87 4.63
N ASN A 183 -6.12 21.04 3.76
CA ASN A 183 -6.31 21.33 2.35
C ASN A 183 -6.63 20.08 1.51
N TYR A 184 -6.47 18.90 2.08
CA TYR A 184 -6.79 17.65 1.36
C TYR A 184 -8.30 17.48 1.23
N SER A 185 -8.72 17.01 0.04
CA SER A 185 -10.11 16.74 -0.26
C SER A 185 -10.71 15.68 0.68
N PRO A 186 -11.97 15.82 1.11
CA PRO A 186 -12.63 14.83 1.95
C PRO A 186 -12.81 13.47 1.28
N PHE A 187 -12.72 13.39 -0.05
CA PHE A 187 -12.90 12.13 -0.78
C PHE A 187 -11.95 11.02 -0.33
N GLN A 188 -10.70 11.35 0.00
CA GLN A 188 -9.74 10.34 0.46
C GLN A 188 -10.04 9.75 1.84
N TYR A 189 -10.87 10.44 2.63
CA TYR A 189 -11.21 10.05 4.01
C TYR A 189 -12.56 9.36 4.16
N ILE A 190 -13.27 9.09 3.06
CA ILE A 190 -14.62 8.50 3.12
C ILE A 190 -14.68 7.22 3.98
N PRO A 191 -13.79 6.22 3.81
CA PRO A 191 -13.84 5.02 4.64
C PRO A 191 -13.58 5.31 6.12
N GLN A 192 -12.58 6.15 6.43
CA GLN A 192 -12.21 6.52 7.79
C GLN A 192 -13.33 7.31 8.49
N VAL A 193 -13.92 8.28 7.79
CA VAL A 193 -15.03 9.09 8.30
C VAL A 193 -16.23 8.22 8.66
N LEU A 194 -16.61 7.29 7.79
CA LEU A 194 -17.69 6.35 8.05
C LEU A 194 -17.40 5.49 9.29
N ALA A 195 -16.17 4.98 9.42
CA ALA A 195 -15.75 4.20 10.58
C ALA A 195 -15.80 5.02 11.88
N ILE A 196 -15.34 6.27 11.86
CA ILE A 196 -15.35 7.16 13.03
C ILE A 196 -16.80 7.51 13.43
N ILE A 197 -17.68 7.81 12.46
CA ILE A 197 -19.10 8.07 12.74
C ILE A 197 -19.74 6.86 13.42
N ILE A 198 -19.54 5.66 12.89
CA ILE A 198 -20.04 4.42 13.48
C ILE A 198 -19.46 4.25 14.90
N SER A 199 -18.17 4.48 15.09
CA SER A 199 -17.52 4.37 16.40
C SER A 199 -18.07 5.35 17.43
N LYS A 200 -18.41 6.59 17.01
CA LYS A 200 -19.07 7.59 17.85
C LYS A 200 -20.49 7.14 18.27
N ILE A 201 -21.25 6.58 17.33
CA ILE A 201 -22.62 6.07 17.60
C ILE A 201 -22.61 4.94 18.62
N PHE A 202 -21.65 4.00 18.51
CA PHE A 202 -21.54 2.85 19.41
C PHE A 202 -20.71 3.11 20.67
N GLY A 203 -20.14 4.31 20.83
CA GLY A 203 -19.35 4.68 22.00
C GLY A 203 -18.07 3.83 22.16
N PHE A 204 -17.38 3.53 21.06
CA PHE A 204 -16.15 2.76 21.09
C PHE A 204 -15.05 3.48 21.89
N SER A 205 -14.19 2.70 22.56
CA SER A 205 -12.98 3.24 23.19
C SER A 205 -12.05 3.86 22.14
N PRO A 206 -11.13 4.78 22.53
CA PRO A 206 -10.17 5.37 21.61
C PRO A 206 -9.40 4.35 20.78
N MET A 207 -8.90 3.29 21.43
CA MET A 207 -8.15 2.23 20.75
C MET A 207 -9.01 1.46 19.75
N ILE A 208 -10.21 1.06 20.15
CA ILE A 208 -11.14 0.34 19.27
C ILE A 208 -11.56 1.22 18.09
N MET A 209 -11.78 2.52 18.31
CA MET A 209 -12.11 3.47 17.22
C MET A 209 -11.00 3.51 16.18
N VAL A 210 -9.73 3.60 16.58
CA VAL A 210 -8.61 3.62 15.63
C VAL A 210 -8.47 2.28 14.90
N PHE A 211 -8.55 1.14 15.61
CA PHE A 211 -8.53 -0.18 14.98
C PHE A 211 -9.67 -0.37 14.00
N PHE A 212 -10.87 0.07 14.34
CA PHE A 212 -12.03 -0.02 13.45
C PHE A 212 -11.88 0.89 12.22
N THR A 213 -11.29 2.08 12.40
CA THR A 213 -10.97 2.99 11.30
C THR A 213 -9.96 2.36 10.35
N ARG A 214 -8.87 1.78 10.87
CA ARG A 214 -7.90 1.01 10.08
C ARG A 214 -8.55 -0.14 9.32
N PHE A 215 -9.41 -0.89 10.00
CA PHE A 215 -10.10 -2.05 9.42
C PHE A 215 -10.99 -1.66 8.23
N ILE A 216 -11.83 -0.65 8.38
CA ILE A 216 -12.72 -0.19 7.30
C ILE A 216 -11.90 0.39 6.14
N ASN A 217 -10.83 1.12 6.42
CA ASN A 217 -9.90 1.62 5.41
C ASN A 217 -9.28 0.47 4.62
N PHE A 218 -8.68 -0.49 5.31
CA PHE A 218 -8.06 -1.68 4.72
C PHE A 218 -9.04 -2.51 3.87
N ILE A 219 -10.25 -2.77 4.36
CA ILE A 219 -11.26 -3.54 3.62
C ILE A 219 -11.70 -2.80 2.37
N SER A 220 -11.85 -1.48 2.42
CA SER A 220 -12.19 -0.65 1.26
C SER A 220 -11.12 -0.75 0.18
N TRP A 221 -9.85 -0.61 0.56
CA TRP A 221 -8.73 -0.79 -0.34
C TRP A 221 -8.67 -2.20 -0.94
N LEU A 222 -8.76 -3.24 -0.10
CA LEU A 222 -8.70 -4.64 -0.53
C LEU A 222 -9.83 -4.98 -1.53
N PHE A 223 -11.03 -4.46 -1.30
CA PHE A 223 -12.17 -4.67 -2.18
C PHE A 223 -11.99 -3.98 -3.53
N ILE A 224 -11.55 -2.71 -3.55
CA ILE A 224 -11.34 -1.96 -4.80
C ILE A 224 -10.22 -2.61 -5.62
N THR A 225 -9.10 -2.97 -5.00
CA THR A 225 -7.97 -3.63 -5.67
C THR A 225 -8.32 -5.04 -6.16
N TYR A 226 -9.13 -5.79 -5.39
CA TYR A 226 -9.68 -7.06 -5.84
C TYR A 226 -10.51 -6.91 -7.13
N ILE A 227 -11.40 -5.90 -7.20
CA ILE A 227 -12.17 -5.62 -8.41
C ILE A 227 -11.22 -5.26 -9.56
N ALA A 228 -10.24 -4.42 -9.33
CA ALA A 228 -9.26 -4.02 -10.32
C ALA A 228 -8.49 -5.22 -10.89
N ILE A 229 -7.97 -6.11 -10.04
CA ILE A 229 -7.27 -7.33 -10.44
C ILE A 229 -8.21 -8.31 -11.16
N LYS A 230 -9.48 -8.37 -10.74
CA LYS A 230 -10.47 -9.23 -11.41
C LYS A 230 -10.72 -8.80 -12.85
N ILE A 231 -10.80 -7.50 -13.11
CA ILE A 231 -11.16 -6.96 -14.43
C ILE A 231 -9.97 -6.69 -15.35
N VAL A 232 -8.75 -6.50 -14.82
CA VAL A 232 -7.57 -6.27 -15.64
C VAL A 232 -7.31 -7.49 -16.53
N PRO A 233 -7.10 -7.31 -17.85
CA PRO A 233 -6.98 -8.44 -18.76
C PRO A 233 -5.58 -9.06 -18.82
N PHE A 234 -4.55 -8.37 -18.29
CA PHE A 234 -3.14 -8.72 -18.44
C PHE A 234 -2.39 -8.63 -17.13
N LYS A 235 -1.36 -9.47 -16.98
CA LYS A 235 -0.38 -9.41 -15.87
C LYS A 235 -1.01 -9.36 -14.47
N LYS A 236 -2.12 -10.04 -14.29
CA LYS A 236 -2.83 -10.12 -13.01
C LYS A 236 -1.92 -10.57 -11.88
N GLU A 237 -1.05 -11.53 -12.17
CA GLU A 237 -0.09 -12.13 -11.25
C GLU A 237 0.87 -11.08 -10.71
N PHE A 238 1.48 -10.33 -11.61
CA PHE A 238 2.40 -9.27 -11.26
C PHE A 238 1.70 -8.19 -10.42
N ILE A 239 0.52 -7.72 -10.87
CA ILE A 239 -0.23 -6.68 -10.16
C ILE A 239 -0.64 -7.17 -8.77
N ALA A 240 -1.12 -8.41 -8.64
CA ALA A 240 -1.51 -8.98 -7.36
C ALA A 240 -0.33 -9.08 -6.39
N ILE A 241 0.85 -9.55 -6.85
CA ILE A 241 2.05 -9.66 -6.01
C ILE A 241 2.58 -8.27 -5.64
N LEU A 242 2.53 -7.29 -6.56
CA LEU A 242 2.91 -5.91 -6.26
C LEU A 242 2.02 -5.31 -5.16
N TYR A 243 0.71 -5.50 -5.25
CA TYR A 243 -0.25 -5.00 -4.26
C TYR A 243 -0.32 -5.83 -2.97
N LEU A 244 0.27 -7.02 -2.95
CA LEU A 244 0.54 -7.80 -1.73
C LEU A 244 1.92 -7.50 -1.15
N SER A 245 2.69 -6.55 -1.67
CA SER A 245 3.99 -6.22 -1.09
C SER A 245 3.83 -5.78 0.37
N PRO A 246 4.82 -6.10 1.22
CA PRO A 246 4.81 -5.66 2.62
C PRO A 246 4.61 -4.16 2.78
N ALA A 247 5.22 -3.34 1.92
CA ALA A 247 5.04 -1.88 1.91
C ALA A 247 3.58 -1.48 1.71
N MET A 248 2.87 -2.10 0.73
CA MET A 248 1.45 -1.82 0.50
C MET A 248 0.57 -2.31 1.64
N LEU A 249 0.80 -3.55 2.13
CA LEU A 249 0.02 -4.10 3.25
C LEU A 249 0.21 -3.30 4.53
N SER A 250 1.43 -2.82 4.79
CA SER A 250 1.71 -1.91 5.90
C SER A 250 0.96 -0.59 5.78
N LEU A 251 1.04 0.08 4.62
CA LEU A 251 0.35 1.35 4.37
C LEU A 251 -1.16 1.23 4.59
N THR A 252 -1.78 0.23 3.98
CA THR A 252 -3.23 0.04 4.00
C THR A 252 -3.77 -0.43 5.35
N SER A 253 -2.90 -0.93 6.21
CA SER A 253 -3.20 -1.34 7.58
C SER A 253 -3.19 -0.18 8.58
N THR A 254 -3.06 1.05 8.10
CA THR A 254 -3.09 2.30 8.89
C THR A 254 -4.28 3.18 8.48
N ALA A 255 -4.55 4.24 9.22
CA ALA A 255 -5.59 5.20 8.86
C ALA A 255 -5.12 6.25 7.83
N SER A 256 -4.26 5.84 6.88
CA SER A 256 -3.80 6.70 5.79
C SER A 256 -4.89 6.95 4.76
N GLY A 257 -4.85 8.10 4.06
CA GLY A 257 -5.72 8.35 2.92
C GLY A 257 -5.09 8.00 1.56
N ASP A 258 -3.79 7.67 1.54
CA ASP A 258 -3.03 7.45 0.31
C ASP A 258 -3.36 6.12 -0.37
N ASP A 259 -3.73 5.12 0.39
CA ASP A 259 -4.10 3.79 -0.08
C ASP A 259 -5.38 3.78 -0.93
N LEU A 260 -6.39 4.57 -0.57
CA LEU A 260 -7.61 4.72 -1.37
C LEU A 260 -7.29 5.30 -2.75
N LEU A 261 -6.39 6.28 -2.82
CA LEU A 261 -5.93 6.86 -4.08
C LEU A 261 -5.27 5.80 -4.96
N ASP A 262 -4.34 5.01 -4.42
CA ASP A 262 -3.63 3.95 -5.13
C ASP A 262 -4.61 2.89 -5.66
N ALA A 263 -5.59 2.48 -4.87
CA ALA A 263 -6.64 1.56 -5.29
C ALA A 263 -7.51 2.13 -6.42
N CYS A 264 -7.88 3.41 -6.34
CA CYS A 264 -8.65 4.09 -7.38
C CYS A 264 -7.87 4.24 -8.69
N ILE A 265 -6.57 4.56 -8.62
CA ILE A 265 -5.71 4.63 -9.81
C ILE A 265 -5.59 3.23 -10.45
N LEU A 266 -5.37 2.17 -9.67
CA LEU A 266 -5.32 0.81 -10.20
C LEU A 266 -6.63 0.41 -10.89
N LEU A 267 -7.77 0.71 -10.27
CA LEU A 267 -9.08 0.42 -10.85
C LEU A 267 -9.31 1.20 -12.15
N PHE A 268 -8.93 2.48 -12.18
CA PHE A 268 -8.99 3.33 -13.37
C PHE A 268 -8.14 2.75 -14.52
N ILE A 269 -6.88 2.39 -14.25
CA ILE A 269 -5.99 1.73 -15.21
C ILE A 269 -6.60 0.41 -15.70
N SER A 270 -7.13 -0.41 -14.79
CA SER A 270 -7.74 -1.71 -15.13
C SER A 270 -8.96 -1.58 -16.04
N LEU A 271 -9.79 -0.56 -15.83
CA LEU A 271 -10.94 -0.26 -16.70
C LEU A 271 -10.49 0.17 -18.11
N ILE A 272 -9.48 1.02 -18.21
CA ILE A 272 -8.91 1.46 -19.48
C ILE A 272 -8.33 0.26 -20.24
N LEU A 273 -7.54 -0.57 -19.57
CA LEU A 273 -6.94 -1.76 -20.17
C LEU A 273 -7.98 -2.78 -20.62
N ARG A 274 -9.05 -2.97 -19.82
CA ARG A 274 -10.17 -3.81 -20.20
C ARG A 274 -10.87 -3.27 -21.46
N GLN A 275 -11.16 -1.97 -21.49
CA GLN A 275 -11.80 -1.33 -22.64
C GLN A 275 -10.95 -1.45 -23.91
N TYR A 276 -9.64 -1.26 -23.77
CA TYR A 276 -8.68 -1.43 -24.85
C TYR A 276 -8.63 -2.88 -25.38
N HIS A 277 -8.74 -3.87 -24.49
CA HIS A 277 -8.65 -5.28 -24.81
C HIS A 277 -9.94 -5.83 -25.44
N GLU A 278 -11.10 -5.49 -24.87
CA GLU A 278 -12.40 -6.03 -25.31
C GLU A 278 -12.79 -5.56 -26.72
N LYS A 279 -12.22 -4.44 -27.18
CA LYS A 279 -12.50 -3.85 -28.50
C LYS A 279 -13.99 -3.66 -28.79
N LYS A 280 -14.75 -3.29 -27.77
CA LYS A 280 -16.20 -3.04 -27.84
C LYS A 280 -16.51 -1.61 -27.47
N GLU A 281 -17.69 -1.11 -27.90
CA GLU A 281 -18.16 0.20 -27.47
C GLU A 281 -18.27 0.28 -25.95
N MET A 282 -17.89 1.42 -25.38
CA MET A 282 -17.90 1.66 -23.93
C MET A 282 -19.32 1.63 -23.38
N LYS A 283 -19.53 0.85 -22.33
CA LYS A 283 -20.82 0.84 -21.63
C LYS A 283 -21.01 2.10 -20.81
N ARG A 284 -22.26 2.58 -20.71
CA ARG A 284 -22.59 3.78 -19.93
C ARG A 284 -22.10 3.70 -18.47
N LYS A 285 -22.27 2.55 -17.83
CA LYS A 285 -21.78 2.31 -16.46
C LYS A 285 -20.26 2.47 -16.32
N ASP A 286 -19.50 2.02 -17.32
CA ASP A 286 -18.04 2.10 -17.29
C ASP A 286 -17.57 3.55 -17.49
N PHE A 287 -18.28 4.33 -18.31
CA PHE A 287 -18.05 5.76 -18.47
C PHE A 287 -18.28 6.53 -17.16
N TYR A 288 -19.41 6.29 -16.49
CA TYR A 288 -19.67 6.95 -15.21
C TYR A 288 -18.69 6.53 -14.12
N LEU A 289 -18.29 5.25 -14.10
CA LEU A 289 -17.28 4.79 -13.17
C LEU A 289 -15.91 5.44 -13.43
N LEU A 290 -15.49 5.56 -14.70
CA LEU A 290 -14.27 6.28 -15.07
C LEU A 290 -14.36 7.77 -14.66
N MET A 291 -15.52 8.41 -14.85
CA MET A 291 -15.74 9.79 -14.43
C MET A 291 -15.64 9.96 -12.92
N VAL A 292 -16.28 9.10 -12.12
CA VAL A 292 -16.20 9.13 -10.66
C VAL A 292 -14.76 8.92 -10.18
N LEU A 293 -14.06 7.91 -10.75
CA LEU A 293 -12.66 7.68 -10.41
C LEU A 293 -11.77 8.87 -10.79
N SER A 294 -12.05 9.53 -11.94
CA SER A 294 -11.32 10.74 -12.36
C SER A 294 -11.50 11.88 -11.35
N ILE A 295 -12.73 12.10 -10.86
CA ILE A 295 -13.02 13.09 -9.82
C ILE A 295 -12.24 12.76 -8.54
N ILE A 296 -12.31 11.51 -8.07
CA ILE A 296 -11.63 11.08 -6.85
C ILE A 296 -10.12 11.28 -6.99
N ILE A 297 -9.49 10.74 -8.04
CA ILE A 297 -8.04 10.83 -8.27
C ILE A 297 -7.57 12.28 -8.32
N SER A 298 -8.25 13.13 -9.10
CA SER A 298 -7.86 14.53 -9.29
C SER A 298 -8.10 15.39 -8.05
N SER A 299 -9.12 15.05 -7.24
CA SER A 299 -9.46 15.81 -6.04
C SER A 299 -8.61 15.42 -4.83
N ILE A 300 -8.13 14.17 -4.74
CA ILE A 300 -7.26 13.72 -3.64
C ILE A 300 -5.88 14.38 -3.75
N LYS A 301 -5.21 14.19 -4.87
CA LYS A 301 -3.88 14.78 -5.12
C LYS A 301 -3.78 15.25 -6.58
N PHE A 302 -3.75 16.55 -6.80
CA PHE A 302 -3.69 17.15 -8.15
C PHE A 302 -2.45 16.71 -8.95
N VAL A 303 -1.38 16.28 -8.30
CA VAL A 303 -0.17 15.76 -8.98
C VAL A 303 -0.44 14.52 -9.83
N TYR A 304 -1.57 13.81 -9.60
CA TYR A 304 -1.98 12.65 -10.39
C TYR A 304 -2.99 12.98 -11.52
N ILE A 305 -3.37 14.24 -11.71
CA ILE A 305 -4.22 14.66 -12.85
C ILE A 305 -3.70 14.09 -14.19
N PRO A 306 -2.38 14.03 -14.46
CA PRO A 306 -1.88 13.45 -15.70
C PRO A 306 -2.32 12.00 -15.94
N VAL A 307 -2.66 11.22 -14.89
CA VAL A 307 -3.20 9.84 -15.04
C VAL A 307 -4.45 9.82 -15.92
N LEU A 308 -5.25 10.88 -15.89
CA LEU A 308 -6.48 10.99 -16.69
C LEU A 308 -6.21 10.96 -18.19
N PHE A 309 -5.02 11.37 -18.63
CA PHE A 309 -4.64 11.31 -20.05
C PHE A 309 -4.47 9.88 -20.56
N LEU A 310 -4.45 8.86 -19.67
CA LEU A 310 -4.56 7.46 -20.10
C LEU A 310 -5.87 7.16 -20.87
N LEU A 311 -6.92 7.96 -20.70
CA LEU A 311 -8.14 7.87 -21.52
C LEU A 311 -7.85 8.05 -23.02
N LEU A 312 -6.78 8.77 -23.36
CA LEU A 312 -6.33 8.94 -24.75
C LEU A 312 -5.82 7.65 -25.39
N VAL A 313 -5.41 6.67 -24.59
CA VAL A 313 -4.93 5.36 -25.07
C VAL A 313 -6.06 4.54 -25.70
N ILE A 314 -7.31 4.69 -25.24
CA ILE A 314 -8.47 3.98 -25.77
C ILE A 314 -8.74 4.43 -27.23
N PRO A 315 -8.82 3.51 -28.23
CA PRO A 315 -9.15 3.87 -29.61
C PRO A 315 -10.51 4.55 -29.74
N LYS A 316 -10.65 5.43 -30.73
CA LYS A 316 -11.90 6.20 -30.95
C LYS A 316 -13.11 5.29 -31.17
N GLU A 317 -12.92 4.21 -31.87
CA GLU A 317 -13.95 3.23 -32.24
C GLU A 317 -14.61 2.59 -31.01
N TYR A 318 -13.85 2.47 -29.92
CA TYR A 318 -14.30 1.83 -28.68
C TYR A 318 -14.74 2.83 -27.61
N PHE A 319 -14.50 4.13 -27.82
CA PHE A 319 -14.87 5.20 -26.89
C PHE A 319 -16.13 5.93 -27.31
N ASN A 320 -17.16 5.18 -27.70
CA ASN A 320 -18.49 5.71 -28.01
C ASN A 320 -19.44 5.32 -26.87
N VAL A 321 -19.96 6.31 -26.16
CA VAL A 321 -20.83 6.08 -24.99
C VAL A 321 -22.29 6.33 -25.39
N PRO A 322 -23.18 5.34 -25.28
CA PRO A 322 -24.60 5.51 -25.58
C PRO A 322 -25.27 6.38 -24.49
N MET A 323 -25.81 7.55 -24.87
CA MET A 323 -26.46 8.49 -23.94
C MET A 323 -28.00 8.51 -24.05
N GLY A 324 -28.57 7.73 -24.97
CA GLY A 324 -30.00 7.59 -25.21
C GLY A 324 -30.29 6.69 -26.41
N PHE A 325 -31.52 6.65 -26.90
CA PHE A 325 -31.92 5.77 -27.99
C PHE A 325 -31.17 6.04 -29.32
N LYS A 326 -30.69 7.26 -29.56
CA LYS A 326 -30.02 7.65 -30.82
C LYS A 326 -28.71 8.43 -30.62
N ASN A 327 -28.42 8.94 -29.44
CA ASN A 327 -27.28 9.82 -29.20
C ASN A 327 -26.11 9.03 -28.58
N LYS A 328 -24.93 9.12 -29.22
CA LYS A 328 -23.67 8.62 -28.67
C LYS A 328 -22.74 9.78 -28.39
N LEU A 329 -22.08 9.72 -27.26
CA LEU A 329 -21.02 10.65 -26.89
C LEU A 329 -19.70 10.12 -27.43
N ASP A 330 -19.08 10.86 -28.32
CA ASP A 330 -17.79 10.49 -28.90
C ASP A 330 -16.65 10.66 -27.89
N LYS A 331 -15.49 10.09 -28.18
CA LYS A 331 -14.30 10.11 -27.32
C LYS A 331 -13.90 11.53 -26.90
N LYS A 332 -13.86 12.50 -27.85
CA LYS A 332 -13.40 13.86 -27.57
C LYS A 332 -14.35 14.55 -26.59
N LYS A 333 -15.65 14.49 -26.83
CA LYS A 333 -16.66 15.06 -25.94
C LYS A 333 -16.64 14.40 -24.57
N SER A 334 -16.52 13.05 -24.53
CA SER A 334 -16.44 12.28 -23.28
C SER A 334 -15.27 12.73 -22.40
N ILE A 335 -14.06 12.86 -22.98
CA ILE A 335 -12.88 13.30 -22.24
C ILE A 335 -13.02 14.75 -21.78
N ILE A 336 -13.54 15.64 -22.64
CA ILE A 336 -13.79 17.05 -22.28
C ILE A 336 -14.75 17.13 -21.09
N ILE A 337 -15.85 16.38 -21.11
CA ILE A 337 -16.81 16.36 -19.99
C ILE A 337 -16.13 15.90 -18.71
N ILE A 338 -15.36 14.80 -18.75
CA ILE A 338 -14.63 14.32 -17.57
C ILE A 338 -13.70 15.41 -17.04
N LEU A 339 -12.89 16.05 -17.90
CA LEU A 339 -11.97 17.11 -17.50
C LEU A 339 -12.69 18.33 -16.93
N LEU A 340 -13.79 18.78 -17.54
CA LEU A 340 -14.58 19.90 -17.02
C LEU A 340 -15.18 19.60 -15.65
N VAL A 341 -15.72 18.38 -15.46
CA VAL A 341 -16.25 17.97 -14.15
C VAL A 341 -15.12 17.89 -13.11
N CYS A 342 -13.96 17.32 -13.44
CA CYS A 342 -12.82 17.31 -12.55
C CYS A 342 -12.35 18.73 -12.19
N MET A 343 -12.25 19.63 -13.17
CA MET A 343 -11.91 21.04 -12.94
C MET A 343 -12.90 21.74 -12.03
N PHE A 344 -14.19 21.48 -12.19
CA PHE A 344 -15.23 22.04 -11.30
C PHE A 344 -14.99 21.62 -9.84
N PHE A 345 -14.70 20.33 -9.57
CA PHE A 345 -14.41 19.86 -8.21
C PHE A 345 -13.10 20.41 -7.66
N ILE A 346 -12.05 20.45 -8.47
CA ILE A 346 -10.73 20.97 -8.06
C ILE A 346 -10.83 22.47 -7.74
N VAL A 347 -11.38 23.26 -8.66
CA VAL A 347 -11.51 24.71 -8.47
C VAL A 347 -12.45 25.01 -7.32
N GLY A 348 -13.61 24.33 -7.24
CA GLY A 348 -14.54 24.48 -6.13
C GLY A 348 -13.89 24.20 -4.78
N TRP A 349 -13.14 23.10 -4.65
CA TRP A 349 -12.44 22.77 -3.42
C TRP A 349 -11.35 23.80 -3.07
N ASN A 350 -10.52 24.19 -4.05
CA ASN A 350 -9.49 25.21 -3.81
C ASN A 350 -10.08 26.58 -3.43
N LEU A 351 -11.21 26.99 -4.01
CA LEU A 351 -11.88 28.22 -3.61
C LEU A 351 -12.42 28.16 -2.17
N LEU A 352 -12.97 27.00 -1.77
CA LEU A 352 -13.45 26.78 -0.41
C LEU A 352 -12.31 26.78 0.63
N THR A 353 -11.11 26.33 0.25
CA THR A 353 -9.95 26.23 1.15
C THR A 353 -8.92 27.34 0.95
N SER A 354 -9.18 28.33 0.11
CA SER A 354 -8.22 29.37 -0.28
C SER A 354 -7.73 30.23 0.89
N ASN A 355 -8.57 30.46 1.89
CA ASN A 355 -8.21 31.25 3.06
C ASN A 355 -7.19 30.54 3.98
N ASN A 356 -7.05 29.22 3.84
CA ASN A 356 -6.09 28.41 4.62
C ASN A 356 -4.72 28.32 3.97
N SER A 357 -4.52 28.94 2.81
CA SER A 357 -3.23 28.89 2.12
C SER A 357 -2.19 29.73 2.86
N SER A 358 -1.60 29.15 3.92
CA SER A 358 -0.32 29.58 4.48
C SER A 358 0.79 29.65 3.41
N PHE A 359 0.53 29.14 2.22
CA PHE A 359 1.43 29.17 1.06
C PHE A 359 1.68 30.58 0.51
N ALA A 360 0.63 31.40 0.41
CA ALA A 360 0.79 32.78 -0.06
C ALA A 360 1.62 33.65 0.88
N THR A 361 1.72 33.25 2.15
CA THR A 361 2.49 33.94 3.20
C THR A 361 3.85 33.30 3.47
N ASN A 362 4.11 32.07 2.96
CA ASN A 362 5.39 31.40 3.17
C ASN A 362 6.44 31.90 2.16
N LYS A 363 7.25 32.86 2.62
CA LYS A 363 8.32 33.48 1.83
C LYS A 363 9.31 32.44 1.28
N ALA A 364 9.67 31.40 2.07
CA ALA A 364 10.60 30.37 1.64
C ALA A 364 10.03 29.52 0.49
N ALA A 365 8.72 29.20 0.49
CA ALA A 365 8.08 28.48 -0.60
C ALA A 365 8.04 29.30 -1.90
N SER A 366 7.80 30.62 -1.79
CA SER A 366 7.83 31.51 -2.97
C SER A 366 9.24 31.69 -3.54
N GLU A 367 10.26 31.77 -2.69
CA GLU A 367 11.67 31.78 -3.11
C GLU A 367 12.07 30.47 -3.77
N GLN A 368 11.65 29.32 -3.21
CA GLN A 368 11.89 28.01 -3.80
C GLN A 368 11.22 27.82 -5.16
N LEU A 369 9.96 28.29 -5.31
CA LEU A 369 9.26 28.28 -6.59
C LEU A 369 9.97 29.19 -7.61
N SER A 370 10.41 30.38 -7.19
CA SER A 370 11.21 31.27 -8.03
C SER A 370 12.49 30.60 -8.51
N PHE A 371 13.22 29.90 -7.64
CA PHE A 371 14.40 29.14 -8.03
C PHE A 371 14.09 28.08 -9.08
N VAL A 372 13.01 27.29 -8.92
CA VAL A 372 12.58 26.28 -9.89
C VAL A 372 12.32 26.89 -11.26
N ILE A 373 11.65 28.06 -11.31
CA ILE A 373 11.29 28.74 -12.56
C ILE A 373 12.51 29.39 -13.21
N THR A 374 13.37 30.02 -12.43
CA THR A 374 14.53 30.77 -12.98
C THR A 374 15.72 29.87 -13.31
N ASN A 375 15.80 28.68 -12.69
CA ASN A 375 16.92 27.74 -12.87
C ASN A 375 16.45 26.33 -13.27
N PRO A 376 15.70 26.16 -14.39
CA PRO A 376 15.06 24.87 -14.71
C PRO A 376 16.06 23.73 -14.95
N ILE A 377 17.24 24.03 -15.52
CA ILE A 377 18.29 23.02 -15.75
C ILE A 377 18.86 22.54 -14.41
N SER A 378 19.19 23.46 -13.49
CA SER A 378 19.67 23.11 -12.16
C SER A 378 18.63 22.29 -11.41
N TYR A 379 17.36 22.65 -11.52
CA TYR A 379 16.27 21.90 -10.90
C TYR A 379 16.11 20.49 -11.48
N CYS A 380 16.21 20.32 -12.80
CA CYS A 380 16.22 18.99 -13.41
C CYS A 380 17.40 18.13 -12.91
N LEU A 381 18.57 18.73 -12.71
CA LEU A 381 19.74 18.04 -12.13
C LEU A 381 19.52 17.67 -10.66
N ILE A 382 18.81 18.50 -9.88
CA ILE A 382 18.43 18.18 -8.48
C ILE A 382 17.51 16.96 -8.47
N ILE A 383 16.47 16.92 -9.31
CA ILE A 383 15.61 15.74 -9.45
C ILE A 383 16.45 14.51 -9.79
N PHE A 384 17.29 14.61 -10.83
CA PHE A 384 18.12 13.50 -11.28
C PHE A 384 19.04 12.98 -10.16
N ARG A 385 19.73 13.86 -9.44
CA ARG A 385 20.60 13.52 -8.31
C ARG A 385 19.82 12.87 -7.18
N THR A 386 18.63 13.40 -6.84
CA THR A 386 17.79 12.85 -5.77
C THR A 386 17.46 11.38 -6.03
N PHE A 387 17.04 11.04 -7.25
CA PHE A 387 16.70 9.66 -7.59
C PHE A 387 17.93 8.76 -7.78
N THR A 388 19.02 9.26 -8.35
CA THR A 388 20.22 8.45 -8.57
C THR A 388 20.96 8.16 -7.27
N ASN A 389 21.11 9.14 -6.38
CA ASN A 389 21.80 8.97 -5.11
C ASN A 389 21.04 8.05 -4.15
N ASN A 390 19.70 8.03 -4.25
CA ASN A 390 18.83 7.25 -3.37
C ASN A 390 18.14 6.09 -4.10
N THR A 391 18.65 5.63 -5.24
CA THR A 391 18.02 4.57 -6.05
C THR A 391 17.73 3.33 -5.22
N PHE A 392 18.70 2.87 -4.44
CA PHE A 392 18.54 1.66 -3.61
C PHE A 392 17.48 1.86 -2.54
N TYR A 393 17.46 3.01 -1.86
CA TYR A 393 16.44 3.37 -0.91
C TYR A 393 15.03 3.31 -1.52
N TYR A 394 14.83 3.95 -2.68
CA TYR A 394 13.52 3.93 -3.33
C TYR A 394 13.11 2.53 -3.81
N LEU A 395 14.04 1.75 -4.35
CA LEU A 395 13.75 0.39 -4.78
C LEU A 395 13.37 -0.51 -3.59
N THR A 396 14.11 -0.48 -2.49
CA THR A 396 13.80 -1.28 -1.32
C THR A 396 12.44 -0.91 -0.72
N ASN A 397 12.15 0.38 -0.57
CA ASN A 397 10.88 0.85 -0.02
C ASN A 397 9.65 0.62 -0.92
N LEU A 398 9.82 0.31 -2.21
CA LEU A 398 8.72 -0.18 -3.05
C LEU A 398 8.16 -1.53 -2.57
N VAL A 399 8.97 -2.32 -1.92
CA VAL A 399 8.62 -3.68 -1.46
C VAL A 399 8.44 -3.72 0.04
N ALA A 400 9.45 -3.26 0.77
CA ALA A 400 9.50 -3.26 2.22
C ALA A 400 10.68 -2.39 2.68
N GLY A 401 10.50 -1.58 3.70
CA GLY A 401 11.59 -0.74 4.22
C GLY A 401 11.14 0.25 5.27
N ASN A 402 11.96 1.26 5.50
CA ASN A 402 11.79 2.26 6.56
C ASN A 402 10.49 3.09 6.44
N GLU A 403 9.91 3.17 5.22
CA GLU A 403 8.65 3.89 5.00
C GLU A 403 7.41 3.15 5.54
N MET A 404 7.57 1.91 6.04
CA MET A 404 6.43 1.12 6.54
C MET A 404 5.83 1.65 7.84
N CYS A 405 6.65 2.31 8.68
CA CYS A 405 6.22 2.95 9.93
C CYS A 405 7.06 4.22 10.16
N ASN A 406 6.58 5.13 11.00
CA ASN A 406 7.37 6.30 11.45
C ASN A 406 8.51 5.91 12.41
N SER A 407 9.06 4.73 12.26
CA SER A 407 10.17 4.19 13.05
C SER A 407 11.18 3.52 12.13
N ASN A 408 12.43 3.46 12.56
CA ASN A 408 13.50 2.80 11.81
C ASN A 408 13.31 1.28 11.81
N VAL A 409 12.44 0.79 10.93
CA VAL A 409 12.23 -0.64 10.72
C VAL A 409 13.36 -1.18 9.86
N THR A 410 14.18 -2.07 10.42
CA THR A 410 15.23 -2.76 9.68
C THR A 410 14.69 -4.06 9.09
N ILE A 411 14.84 -4.24 7.79
CA ILE A 411 14.43 -5.46 7.08
C ILE A 411 15.64 -6.00 6.33
N ASN A 412 15.81 -7.33 6.38
CA ASN A 412 16.91 -7.99 5.70
C ASN A 412 16.82 -7.79 4.18
N GLU A 413 17.87 -7.20 3.61
CA GLU A 413 17.94 -6.87 2.18
C GLU A 413 17.78 -8.09 1.27
N LEU A 414 18.18 -9.29 1.72
CA LEU A 414 17.99 -10.53 0.96
C LEU A 414 16.51 -10.89 0.80
N LEU A 415 15.67 -10.66 1.81
CA LEU A 415 14.23 -10.87 1.66
C LEU A 415 13.61 -9.89 0.66
N VAL A 416 14.03 -8.63 0.72
CA VAL A 416 13.61 -7.61 -0.23
C VAL A 416 14.03 -7.99 -1.64
N LEU A 417 15.29 -8.44 -1.82
CA LEU A 417 15.80 -8.93 -3.10
C LEU A 417 14.99 -10.14 -3.61
N PHE A 418 14.69 -11.11 -2.77
CA PHE A 418 13.86 -12.26 -3.15
C PHE A 418 12.45 -11.84 -3.55
N TYR A 419 11.88 -10.82 -2.91
CA TYR A 419 10.59 -10.28 -3.32
C TYR A 419 10.65 -9.58 -4.69
N PHE A 420 11.74 -8.86 -4.98
CA PHE A 420 11.97 -8.31 -6.33
C PHE A 420 12.10 -9.40 -7.38
N ILE A 421 12.84 -10.47 -7.09
CA ILE A 421 12.95 -11.62 -7.98
C ILE A 421 11.55 -12.23 -8.21
N LEU A 422 10.74 -12.35 -7.17
CA LEU A 422 9.36 -12.83 -7.30
C LEU A 422 8.52 -11.92 -8.19
N LEU A 423 8.62 -10.59 -8.05
CA LEU A 423 7.95 -9.64 -8.94
C LEU A 423 8.38 -9.81 -10.40
N ILE A 424 9.68 -9.92 -10.65
CA ILE A 424 10.22 -10.16 -11.98
C ILE A 424 9.70 -11.48 -12.56
N LEU A 425 9.74 -12.57 -11.80
CA LEU A 425 9.22 -13.88 -12.23
C LEU A 425 7.74 -13.82 -12.52
N SER A 426 6.95 -13.14 -11.67
CA SER A 426 5.50 -12.98 -11.89
C SER A 426 5.18 -12.18 -13.15
N TYR A 427 6.04 -11.22 -13.50
CA TYR A 427 5.92 -10.47 -14.74
C TYR A 427 6.12 -11.35 -15.97
N PHE A 428 7.12 -12.25 -15.94
CA PHE A 428 7.42 -13.15 -17.05
C PHE A 428 6.42 -14.31 -17.19
N TYR A 429 5.70 -14.64 -16.12
CA TYR A 429 4.81 -15.80 -16.06
C TYR A 429 3.65 -15.74 -17.06
N CYS A 430 3.07 -14.57 -17.29
CA CYS A 430 1.91 -14.43 -18.18
C CYS A 430 2.31 -13.95 -19.59
N ASN A 431 2.13 -14.81 -20.59
CA ASN A 431 2.46 -14.51 -21.99
C ASN A 431 1.41 -13.68 -22.76
N ARG A 432 0.27 -13.38 -22.17
CA ARG A 432 -0.72 -12.54 -22.83
C ARG A 432 -0.17 -11.12 -23.00
N ARG A 433 -0.15 -10.63 -24.24
CA ARG A 433 0.43 -9.34 -24.62
C ARG A 433 -0.64 -8.29 -24.83
N LEU A 434 -0.35 -7.12 -24.36
CA LEU A 434 -0.95 -5.90 -24.85
C LEU A 434 0.03 -5.28 -25.86
N GLU A 435 -0.39 -5.11 -27.09
CA GLU A 435 0.41 -4.46 -28.10
C GLU A 435 0.05 -2.97 -28.17
N PHE A 436 0.72 -2.16 -27.34
CA PHE A 436 0.68 -0.72 -27.50
C PHE A 436 1.50 -0.31 -28.73
N LYS A 437 0.95 0.62 -29.50
CA LYS A 437 1.71 1.30 -30.55
C LYS A 437 2.85 2.11 -29.92
N ILE A 438 3.93 2.31 -30.67
CA ILE A 438 5.14 2.98 -30.16
C ILE A 438 4.82 4.35 -29.54
N HIS A 439 4.00 5.17 -30.19
CA HIS A 439 3.59 6.48 -29.67
C HIS A 439 2.77 6.39 -28.37
N GLN A 440 1.99 5.32 -28.17
CA GLN A 440 1.28 5.11 -26.90
C GLN A 440 2.25 4.77 -25.76
N LYS A 441 3.28 3.97 -26.06
CA LYS A 441 4.34 3.68 -25.08
C LYS A 441 5.07 4.94 -24.66
N PHE A 442 5.46 5.77 -25.63
CA PHE A 442 6.08 7.07 -25.34
C PHE A 442 5.16 7.97 -24.51
N ALA A 443 3.88 8.05 -24.86
CA ALA A 443 2.93 8.84 -24.10
C ALA A 443 2.80 8.37 -22.63
N ILE A 444 2.79 7.06 -22.38
CA ILE A 444 2.77 6.50 -21.02
C ILE A 444 4.04 6.86 -20.24
N TRP A 445 5.22 6.77 -20.86
CA TRP A 445 6.47 7.15 -20.21
C TRP A 445 6.55 8.65 -19.93
N ILE A 446 6.11 9.49 -20.87
CA ILE A 446 6.03 10.96 -20.67
C ILE A 446 5.08 11.25 -19.50
N LEU A 447 3.93 10.60 -19.45
CA LEU A 447 2.98 10.75 -18.36
C LEU A 447 3.57 10.37 -17.00
N PHE A 448 4.32 9.28 -16.93
CA PHE A 448 5.04 8.89 -15.72
C PHE A 448 6.06 9.95 -15.30
N LEU A 449 6.87 10.45 -16.24
CA LEU A 449 7.85 11.50 -15.96
C LEU A 449 7.19 12.80 -15.51
N LEU A 450 6.02 13.16 -16.08
CA LEU A 450 5.25 14.32 -15.64
C LEU A 450 4.76 14.17 -14.19
N ILE A 451 4.26 13.00 -13.81
CA ILE A 451 3.83 12.75 -12.44
C ILE A 451 5.04 12.74 -11.50
N MET A 452 6.13 12.11 -11.90
CA MET A 452 7.37 12.10 -11.12
C MET A 452 7.88 13.53 -10.89
N GLY A 453 7.88 14.36 -11.94
CA GLY A 453 8.23 15.78 -11.86
C GLY A 453 7.26 16.57 -10.96
N ALA A 454 5.95 16.36 -11.07
CA ALA A 454 4.94 17.03 -10.26
C ALA A 454 5.06 16.68 -8.77
N VAL A 455 5.25 15.39 -8.44
CA VAL A 455 5.50 14.94 -7.06
C VAL A 455 6.78 15.55 -6.52
N SER A 456 7.86 15.50 -7.30
CA SER A 456 9.17 16.09 -6.93
C SER A 456 9.05 17.59 -6.68
N SER A 457 8.32 18.31 -7.55
CA SER A 457 8.10 19.75 -7.40
C SER A 457 7.29 20.08 -6.15
N ALA A 458 6.24 19.31 -5.86
CA ALA A 458 5.46 19.50 -4.64
C ALA A 458 6.31 19.29 -3.39
N MET A 459 7.13 18.23 -3.35
CA MET A 459 8.02 17.96 -2.23
C MET A 459 9.14 18.99 -2.11
N TYR A 460 9.71 19.45 -3.23
CA TYR A 460 10.78 20.44 -3.23
C TYR A 460 10.31 21.81 -2.75
N ILE A 461 9.14 22.25 -3.23
CA ILE A 461 8.61 23.58 -2.92
C ILE A 461 8.04 23.66 -1.52
N TYR A 462 7.38 22.61 -1.03
CA TYR A 462 6.58 22.69 0.19
C TYR A 462 7.15 21.93 1.38
N TRP A 463 7.88 20.83 1.15
CA TRP A 463 8.40 20.00 2.22
C TRP A 463 9.89 20.22 2.48
N THR A 464 10.70 20.27 1.42
CA THR A 464 12.17 20.43 1.54
C THR A 464 12.55 21.71 2.26
N ILE A 465 11.80 22.82 2.08
CA ILE A 465 12.05 24.10 2.76
C ILE A 465 11.95 24.04 4.29
N SER A 466 11.35 22.99 4.85
CA SER A 466 11.33 22.76 6.30
C SER A 466 12.67 22.26 6.85
N TYR A 467 13.55 21.79 5.98
CA TYR A 467 14.82 21.15 6.32
C TYR A 467 16.03 21.82 5.69
N GLU A 468 15.87 22.45 4.52
CA GLU A 468 16.94 23.10 3.76
C GLU A 468 16.53 24.51 3.32
N LEU A 469 17.51 25.39 3.11
CA LEU A 469 17.28 26.71 2.54
C LEU A 469 16.84 26.63 1.08
N PRO A 470 16.12 27.65 0.55
CA PRO A 470 15.77 27.71 -0.85
C PRO A 470 16.98 27.51 -1.80
N GLY A 471 16.80 26.64 -2.81
CA GLY A 471 17.90 26.26 -3.72
C GLY A 471 18.72 25.06 -3.25
N GLY A 472 18.29 24.34 -2.22
CA GLY A 472 18.94 23.11 -1.73
C GLY A 472 19.15 22.05 -2.82
N ASN A 473 20.20 21.24 -2.67
CA ASN A 473 20.70 20.32 -3.71
C ASN A 473 19.98 18.96 -3.78
N SER A 474 19.04 18.69 -2.89
CA SER A 474 18.26 17.45 -2.80
C SER A 474 16.79 17.72 -2.56
N ILE A 475 15.94 16.74 -2.85
CA ILE A 475 14.52 16.79 -2.55
C ILE A 475 14.25 15.86 -1.38
N ILE A 476 13.74 16.41 -0.29
CA ILE A 476 13.41 15.65 0.92
C ILE A 476 11.92 15.27 0.90
N GLY A 477 11.57 14.09 1.43
CA GLY A 477 10.19 13.66 1.63
C GLY A 477 9.56 12.89 0.47
N ILE A 478 10.28 12.63 -0.63
CA ILE A 478 9.79 11.72 -1.68
C ILE A 478 9.73 10.30 -1.10
N GLN A 479 8.59 9.65 -1.25
CA GLN A 479 8.35 8.29 -0.79
C GLN A 479 8.04 7.37 -1.97
N SER A 480 8.52 6.13 -1.88
CA SER A 480 8.38 5.12 -2.95
C SER A 480 6.92 4.79 -3.24
N ARG A 481 6.05 4.82 -2.22
CA ARG A 481 4.62 4.57 -2.33
C ARG A 481 3.90 5.48 -3.34
N TYR A 482 4.39 6.70 -3.58
CA TYR A 482 3.78 7.62 -4.54
C TYR A 482 3.81 7.11 -6.00
N PHE A 483 4.64 6.11 -6.29
CA PHE A 483 4.80 5.59 -7.65
C PHE A 483 4.24 4.19 -7.84
N ILE A 484 3.86 3.47 -6.78
CA ILE A 484 3.40 2.07 -6.85
C ILE A 484 2.20 1.92 -7.79
N ALA A 485 1.22 2.83 -7.69
CA ALA A 485 0.02 2.78 -8.51
C ALA A 485 0.29 2.93 -10.03
N LEU A 486 1.43 3.50 -10.41
CA LEU A 486 1.81 3.71 -11.82
C LEU A 486 2.63 2.55 -12.41
N ILE A 487 3.24 1.71 -11.57
CA ILE A 487 4.05 0.59 -12.02
C ILE A 487 3.28 -0.36 -12.95
N PRO A 488 2.00 -0.71 -12.69
CA PRO A 488 1.24 -1.60 -13.57
C PRO A 488 1.16 -1.14 -15.02
N ILE A 489 1.01 0.18 -15.26
CA ILE A 489 0.90 0.69 -16.63
C ILE A 489 2.27 0.79 -17.31
N LEU A 490 3.33 1.13 -16.58
CA LEU A 490 4.69 1.21 -17.11
C LEU A 490 5.18 -0.15 -17.59
N ILE A 491 5.02 -1.16 -16.77
CA ILE A 491 5.44 -2.53 -17.07
C ILE A 491 4.78 -3.07 -18.33
N LEU A 492 3.51 -2.72 -18.58
CA LEU A 492 2.80 -3.13 -19.79
C LEU A 492 3.41 -2.55 -21.08
N THR A 493 4.23 -1.51 -20.99
CA THR A 493 4.94 -0.96 -22.15
C THR A 493 6.21 -1.73 -22.53
N LEU A 494 6.72 -2.58 -21.61
CA LEU A 494 7.96 -3.33 -21.83
C LEU A 494 7.69 -4.54 -22.76
N PRO A 495 8.51 -4.73 -23.81
CA PRO A 495 8.38 -5.86 -24.71
C PRO A 495 9.07 -7.08 -24.10
N ILE A 496 8.33 -8.15 -23.78
CA ILE A 496 8.98 -9.38 -23.35
C ILE A 496 8.40 -10.58 -24.07
N LYS A 497 9.31 -11.32 -24.73
CA LYS A 497 9.09 -12.63 -25.32
C LYS A 497 9.82 -13.65 -24.46
N ASN A 498 9.11 -14.48 -23.72
CA ASN A 498 9.71 -15.71 -23.22
C ASN A 498 8.67 -16.85 -23.10
N LYS A 499 8.84 -17.88 -23.94
CA LYS A 499 7.97 -19.04 -24.01
C LYS A 499 8.26 -20.08 -22.91
N ARG A 500 9.39 -19.97 -22.19
CA ARG A 500 9.91 -21.02 -21.29
C ARG A 500 9.38 -20.99 -19.86
N ILE A 501 8.66 -19.95 -19.46
CA ILE A 501 8.25 -19.76 -18.04
C ILE A 501 6.78 -20.14 -17.82
N GLU A 502 6.05 -20.56 -18.86
CA GLU A 502 4.64 -20.98 -18.77
C GLU A 502 4.40 -22.19 -17.86
N ASP A 503 5.44 -23.02 -17.64
CA ASP A 503 5.34 -24.25 -16.84
C ASP A 503 5.49 -24.05 -15.32
N TYR A 504 5.89 -22.87 -14.85
CA TYR A 504 5.87 -22.55 -13.42
C TYR A 504 4.44 -22.21 -12.98
N GLY A 505 3.76 -23.20 -12.40
CA GLY A 505 2.36 -23.08 -12.02
C GLY A 505 2.06 -21.86 -11.12
N ASN A 506 0.91 -21.22 -11.32
CA ASN A 506 0.37 -20.11 -10.52
C ASN A 506 0.46 -20.34 -8.99
N GLN A 507 0.41 -21.59 -8.57
CA GLN A 507 0.49 -21.97 -7.17
C GLN A 507 1.83 -21.59 -6.55
N ASN A 508 2.93 -21.76 -7.28
CA ASN A 508 4.28 -21.49 -6.75
C ASN A 508 4.51 -20.00 -6.50
N LEU A 509 4.01 -19.12 -7.36
CA LEU A 509 4.15 -17.66 -7.21
C LEU A 509 3.46 -17.16 -5.94
N PHE A 510 2.20 -17.58 -5.70
CA PHE A 510 1.49 -17.18 -4.49
C PHE A 510 2.02 -17.83 -3.23
N SER A 511 2.45 -19.08 -3.32
CA SER A 511 3.09 -19.75 -2.18
C SER A 511 4.37 -19.03 -1.77
N THR A 512 5.19 -18.64 -2.75
CA THR A 512 6.41 -17.85 -2.49
C THR A 512 6.07 -16.46 -1.95
N CYS A 513 5.07 -15.79 -2.52
CA CYS A 513 4.59 -14.50 -2.03
C CYS A 513 4.13 -14.57 -0.57
N LEU A 514 3.36 -15.60 -0.21
CA LEU A 514 2.88 -15.81 1.16
C LEU A 514 4.04 -16.04 2.14
N ILE A 515 5.01 -16.88 1.77
CA ILE A 515 6.19 -17.16 2.61
C ILE A 515 7.00 -15.88 2.82
N LEU A 516 7.34 -15.16 1.75
CA LEU A 516 8.15 -13.94 1.85
C LEU A 516 7.44 -12.86 2.67
N ASN A 517 6.13 -12.67 2.47
CA ASN A 517 5.35 -11.75 3.30
C ASN A 517 5.38 -12.12 4.79
N GLY A 518 5.24 -13.41 5.11
CA GLY A 518 5.29 -13.86 6.50
C GLY A 518 6.66 -13.64 7.14
N LEU A 519 7.76 -13.96 6.44
CA LEU A 519 9.12 -13.74 6.94
C LEU A 519 9.42 -12.24 7.13
N ILE A 520 9.05 -11.39 6.17
CA ILE A 520 9.23 -9.93 6.27
C ILE A 520 8.37 -9.38 7.42
N LEU A 521 7.14 -9.88 7.59
CA LEU A 521 6.25 -9.47 8.68
C LEU A 521 6.84 -9.83 10.06
N ILE A 522 7.39 -11.04 10.22
CA ILE A 522 8.06 -11.45 11.47
C ILE A 522 9.22 -10.51 11.79
N GLN A 523 10.05 -10.21 10.79
CA GLN A 523 11.16 -9.29 10.98
C GLN A 523 10.71 -7.86 11.26
N THR A 524 9.66 -7.37 10.59
CA THR A 524 9.06 -6.06 10.84
C THR A 524 8.63 -5.94 12.31
N VAL A 525 7.91 -6.95 12.81
CA VAL A 525 7.44 -6.96 14.21
C VAL A 525 8.61 -7.06 15.18
N GLY A 526 9.61 -7.89 14.89
CA GLY A 526 10.84 -7.98 15.70
C GLY A 526 11.56 -6.63 15.79
N SER A 527 11.76 -5.96 14.65
CA SER A 527 12.38 -4.63 14.58
C SER A 527 11.57 -3.56 15.33
N LEU A 528 10.24 -3.57 15.20
CA LEU A 528 9.36 -2.66 15.94
C LEU A 528 9.46 -2.87 17.46
N LEU A 529 9.42 -4.13 17.92
CA LEU A 529 9.57 -4.44 19.33
C LEU A 529 10.91 -3.98 19.87
N THR A 530 12.02 -4.25 19.16
CA THR A 530 13.36 -3.77 19.54
C THR A 530 13.39 -2.26 19.66
N HIS A 531 12.81 -1.54 18.69
CA HIS A 531 12.77 -0.07 18.70
C HIS A 531 11.98 0.48 19.90
N PHE A 532 10.80 -0.10 20.20
CA PHE A 532 9.95 0.38 21.29
C PHE A 532 10.42 0.01 22.70
N PHE A 533 11.27 -1.02 22.83
CA PHE A 533 11.85 -1.38 24.13
C PHE A 533 13.23 -0.79 24.39
N ASN A 534 13.88 -0.22 23.38
CA ASN A 534 15.14 0.52 23.54
C ASN A 534 14.93 2.04 23.68
N MET A 535 13.69 2.54 23.61
CA MET A 535 13.27 3.91 23.94
C MET A 535 12.80 3.97 25.40
#